data_2f61cb563254439c16ee6308633e3569
#
_entry.id   2f61cb563254439c16ee6308633e3569
#
_cell.length_a   1.000
_cell.length_b   1.000
_cell.length_c   1.000
_cell.angle_alpha   90.00
_cell.angle_beta   90.00
_cell.angle_gamma   90.00
#
_symmetry.space_group_name_H-M   'P 1'
#
loop_
_entity.id
_entity.type
_entity.pdbx_description
1 polymer ?
#
loop_
_entity_poly.entity_id
_entity_poly.type
_entity_poly.pdbx_seq_one_letter_code
_entity_poly.pdbx_strand_id
1 'polypeptide(L)'
;AARTGIHEKGAARPFQTPKEKSKRKKASRFAKRFFLVSPIYGFAEDFMLQIEESMNHLGDYDVIVIGAGHAGIEAAHAAAMLGAKTAVFTMSLDAIGNMPCNPSIGGTAKGTLVRELDALGGVMGLAADATYLQSRMLNKGKGPAVHALRVQTDRKRYHEYMKHALELTPGLAIHQAEVVSIETENGRVKGVVTQLNGEYSAKCVVIATGTNLGGKIFVGDAWYASGPDGMHAANALTDSLKAAGLPLRRFKTGTPARVHRRSIDFAKLECQPGDPDNELQPFSFMTDAPMHNKVECWIAYTNPETHRIILDNIQRSPLYGGMIEGVGPRYCPSIEDKVVRFAGKDRHPIFVEPCGENTEEIYLQGASSSLPE
;
A
#
# COMPACT_ATOMS: atom_id res chain seq x y z
N ALA A 1 46.56 -54.57 -1.70
CA ALA A 1 47.48 -53.57 -2.23
C ALA A 1 46.73 -52.24 -2.52
N ALA A 2 47.33 -51.15 -2.13
CA ALA A 2 46.99 -49.72 -2.35
C ALA A 2 45.95 -49.10 -1.41
N ARG A 3 46.42 -48.44 -0.35
CA ARG A 3 45.82 -47.41 0.42
C ARG A 3 45.87 -46.09 -0.37
N THR A 4 44.76 -45.37 -0.50
CA THR A 4 44.75 -43.98 -0.91
C THR A 4 44.15 -43.14 0.22
N GLY A 5 44.99 -42.25 0.76
CA GLY A 5 44.60 -41.30 1.80
C GLY A 5 43.70 -40.18 1.25
N ILE A 6 42.69 -39.82 2.04
CA ILE A 6 41.83 -38.68 1.79
C ILE A 6 42.43 -37.48 2.53
N HIS A 7 42.90 -36.48 1.76
CA HIS A 7 43.28 -35.17 2.28
C HIS A 7 42.00 -34.35 2.57
N GLU A 8 41.79 -34.01 3.82
CA GLU A 8 40.84 -32.96 4.20
C GLU A 8 41.33 -31.61 3.68
N LYS A 9 40.56 -31.02 2.77
CA LYS A 9 40.75 -29.64 2.33
C LYS A 9 40.09 -28.72 3.35
N GLY A 10 40.90 -27.90 4.04
CA GLY A 10 40.47 -26.87 4.94
C GLY A 10 39.50 -25.89 4.25
N ALA A 11 38.40 -25.57 4.92
CA ALA A 11 37.41 -24.58 4.48
C ALA A 11 38.05 -23.19 4.37
N ALA A 12 38.04 -22.64 3.18
CA ALA A 12 38.51 -21.27 2.92
C ALA A 12 37.54 -20.27 3.57
N ARG A 13 38.05 -19.37 4.41
CA ARG A 13 37.29 -18.24 4.96
C ARG A 13 36.84 -17.32 3.83
N PRO A 14 35.60 -16.80 3.87
CA PRO A 14 35.11 -15.90 2.83
C PRO A 14 35.95 -14.62 2.77
N PHE A 15 36.25 -14.17 1.56
CA PHE A 15 37.01 -12.94 1.27
C PHE A 15 36.16 -11.72 1.68
N GLN A 16 36.62 -10.97 2.68
CA GLN A 16 35.96 -9.72 3.10
C GLN A 16 36.28 -8.58 2.13
N THR A 17 35.26 -7.81 1.74
CA THR A 17 35.42 -6.69 0.82
C THR A 17 36.19 -5.51 1.45
N PRO A 18 36.87 -4.66 0.64
CA PRO A 18 37.59 -3.48 1.15
C PRO A 18 36.73 -2.50 1.96
N LYS A 19 35.41 -2.46 1.70
CA LYS A 19 34.44 -1.64 2.45
C LYS A 19 34.17 -2.17 3.87
N GLU A 20 34.15 -3.48 4.06
CA GLU A 20 34.00 -4.08 5.39
C GLU A 20 35.23 -3.85 6.27
N LYS A 21 36.43 -3.96 5.68
CA LYS A 21 37.69 -3.63 6.38
C LYS A 21 37.77 -2.15 6.78
N SER A 22 37.20 -1.23 5.97
CA SER A 22 37.16 0.22 6.27
C SER A 22 36.16 0.55 7.39
N LYS A 23 35.00 -0.08 7.40
CA LYS A 23 33.99 0.07 8.48
C LYS A 23 34.54 -0.45 9.82
N ARG A 24 35.17 -1.63 9.85
CA ARG A 24 35.83 -2.17 11.05
C ARG A 24 36.93 -1.25 11.60
N LYS A 25 37.75 -0.63 10.74
CA LYS A 25 38.78 0.32 11.17
C LYS A 25 38.19 1.60 11.78
N LYS A 26 37.03 2.10 11.30
CA LYS A 26 36.36 3.29 11.85
C LYS A 26 35.70 2.99 13.20
N ALA A 27 34.98 1.87 13.34
CA ALA A 27 34.38 1.45 14.60
C ALA A 27 35.45 1.18 15.68
N SER A 28 36.54 0.51 15.34
CA SER A 28 37.67 0.28 16.24
C SER A 28 38.37 1.59 16.68
N ARG A 29 38.43 2.62 15.82
CA ARG A 29 38.98 3.94 16.21
C ARG A 29 38.04 4.71 17.13
N PHE A 30 36.73 4.59 16.99
CA PHE A 30 35.74 5.24 17.85
C PHE A 30 35.74 4.59 19.25
N ALA A 31 35.77 3.27 19.31
CA ALA A 31 35.82 2.51 20.57
C ALA A 31 37.12 2.76 21.35
N LYS A 32 38.28 2.82 20.66
CA LYS A 32 39.56 3.11 21.31
C LYS A 32 39.64 4.52 21.93
N ARG A 33 38.78 5.44 21.55
CA ARG A 33 38.73 6.80 22.08
C ARG A 33 37.88 6.92 23.35
N PHE A 34 36.98 5.94 23.61
CA PHE A 34 36.13 5.90 24.79
C PHE A 34 36.61 4.97 25.92
N PHE A 35 37.47 3.97 25.61
CA PHE A 35 37.92 2.96 26.53
C PHE A 35 39.45 2.97 26.68
N LEU A 36 40.01 4.05 27.20
CA LEU A 36 41.41 4.12 27.60
C LEU A 36 41.52 3.87 29.12
N VAL A 37 41.23 2.65 29.60
CA VAL A 37 41.81 2.11 30.85
C VAL A 37 41.68 0.58 30.87
N SER A 38 42.83 -0.09 30.89
CA SER A 38 43.14 -1.47 31.35
C SER A 38 43.12 -2.66 30.37
N PRO A 39 44.10 -3.57 30.43
CA PRO A 39 44.34 -4.61 29.42
C PRO A 39 43.63 -5.92 29.75
N ILE A 40 42.49 -6.16 29.12
CA ILE A 40 41.86 -7.49 29.08
C ILE A 40 41.56 -7.80 27.60
N TYR A 41 42.61 -8.21 26.87
CA TYR A 41 42.62 -8.31 25.41
C TYR A 41 41.75 -9.43 24.80
N GLY A 42 41.31 -10.42 25.56
CA GLY A 42 40.48 -11.51 25.02
C GLY A 42 38.96 -11.27 25.17
N PHE A 43 38.54 -10.59 26.23
CA PHE A 43 37.13 -10.27 26.50
C PHE A 43 36.62 -9.10 25.66
N ALA A 44 37.54 -8.26 25.18
CA ALA A 44 37.15 -7.02 24.47
C ALA A 44 36.72 -7.30 23.02
N GLU A 45 37.24 -8.28 22.33
CA GLU A 45 36.85 -8.61 20.94
C GLU A 45 35.47 -9.28 20.90
N ASP A 46 35.19 -10.23 21.79
CA ASP A 46 33.89 -10.90 21.86
C ASP A 46 32.82 -9.93 22.39
N PHE A 47 33.13 -9.07 23.34
CA PHE A 47 32.25 -8.03 23.85
C PHE A 47 31.98 -6.95 22.80
N MET A 48 32.97 -6.56 21.98
CA MET A 48 32.80 -5.62 20.90
C MET A 48 32.00 -6.22 19.73
N LEU A 49 32.17 -7.52 19.45
CA LEU A 49 31.32 -8.23 18.47
C LEU A 49 29.88 -8.32 18.95
N GLN A 50 29.64 -8.60 20.23
CA GLN A 50 28.29 -8.58 20.81
C GLN A 50 27.66 -7.17 20.82
N ILE A 51 28.44 -6.11 21.06
CA ILE A 51 27.96 -4.72 20.94
C ILE A 51 27.68 -4.37 19.47
N GLU A 52 28.53 -4.77 18.51
CA GLU A 52 28.28 -4.53 17.09
C GLU A 52 27.05 -5.30 16.59
N GLU A 53 26.83 -6.53 17.05
CA GLU A 53 25.61 -7.30 16.74
C GLU A 53 24.37 -6.72 17.42
N SER A 54 24.49 -6.19 18.66
CA SER A 54 23.37 -5.58 19.39
C SER A 54 23.05 -4.15 18.95
N MET A 55 23.96 -3.43 18.32
CA MET A 55 23.77 -2.03 17.90
C MET A 55 22.81 -1.88 16.72
N ASN A 56 22.55 -2.92 15.94
CA ASN A 56 21.61 -2.91 14.83
C ASN A 56 20.25 -3.51 15.19
N HIS A 57 20.19 -4.31 16.28
CA HIS A 57 18.93 -4.91 16.74
C HIS A 57 18.11 -3.89 17.53
N LEU A 58 16.94 -3.55 17.00
CA LEU A 58 16.07 -2.48 17.52
C LEU A 58 14.79 -2.98 18.17
N GLY A 59 14.46 -4.27 18.02
CA GLY A 59 13.29 -4.81 18.71
C GLY A 59 12.86 -6.20 18.26
N ASP A 60 12.11 -6.85 19.15
CA ASP A 60 11.55 -8.19 18.94
C ASP A 60 10.03 -8.11 18.89
N TYR A 61 9.43 -8.80 17.92
CA TYR A 61 8.00 -8.85 17.73
C TYR A 61 7.52 -10.29 17.46
N ASP A 62 6.25 -10.55 17.72
CA ASP A 62 5.61 -11.78 17.28
C ASP A 62 5.24 -11.66 15.80
N VAL A 63 4.70 -10.49 15.43
CA VAL A 63 4.27 -10.19 14.06
C VAL A 63 4.82 -8.85 13.60
N ILE A 64 5.42 -8.82 12.42
CA ILE A 64 5.76 -7.59 11.71
C ILE A 64 4.90 -7.49 10.46
N VAL A 65 4.28 -6.32 10.26
CA VAL A 65 3.48 -6.00 9.07
C VAL A 65 4.23 -4.94 8.25
N ILE A 66 4.48 -5.22 6.98
CA ILE A 66 5.17 -4.32 6.06
C ILE A 66 4.15 -3.61 5.18
N GLY A 67 3.95 -2.31 5.43
CA GLY A 67 2.99 -1.45 4.75
C GLY A 67 1.74 -1.20 5.59
N ALA A 68 1.37 0.08 5.74
CA ALA A 68 0.19 0.55 6.47
C ALA A 68 -0.92 1.07 5.53
N GLY A 69 -1.11 0.40 4.38
CA GLY A 69 -2.33 0.51 3.58
C GLY A 69 -3.48 -0.27 4.23
N HIS A 70 -4.65 -0.34 3.58
CA HIS A 70 -5.83 -0.99 4.16
C HIS A 70 -5.57 -2.41 4.67
N ALA A 71 -4.93 -3.25 3.86
CA ALA A 71 -4.62 -4.64 4.26
C ALA A 71 -3.63 -4.70 5.44
N GLY A 72 -2.64 -3.82 5.46
CA GLY A 72 -1.65 -3.79 6.54
C GLY A 72 -2.23 -3.28 7.85
N ILE A 73 -3.10 -2.28 7.81
CA ILE A 73 -3.81 -1.76 8.99
C ILE A 73 -4.62 -2.89 9.63
N GLU A 74 -5.44 -3.57 8.86
CA GLU A 74 -6.30 -4.64 9.36
C GLU A 74 -5.48 -5.82 9.90
N ALA A 75 -4.40 -6.19 9.21
CA ALA A 75 -3.51 -7.25 9.68
C ALA A 75 -2.81 -6.89 10.99
N ALA A 76 -2.30 -5.65 11.12
CA ALA A 76 -1.61 -5.18 12.31
C ALA A 76 -2.56 -5.05 13.50
N HIS A 77 -3.73 -4.44 13.27
CA HIS A 77 -4.77 -4.32 14.29
C HIS A 77 -5.23 -5.70 14.79
N ALA A 78 -5.59 -6.60 13.88
CA ALA A 78 -6.05 -7.95 14.24
C ALA A 78 -4.98 -8.73 15.01
N ALA A 79 -3.71 -8.70 14.58
CA ALA A 79 -2.64 -9.41 15.27
C ALA A 79 -2.44 -8.87 16.70
N ALA A 80 -2.44 -7.56 16.88
CA ALA A 80 -2.31 -6.92 18.18
C ALA A 80 -3.51 -7.20 19.10
N MET A 81 -4.74 -7.12 18.57
CA MET A 81 -5.96 -7.45 19.33
C MET A 81 -6.05 -8.92 19.75
N LEU A 82 -5.37 -9.81 19.03
CA LEU A 82 -5.22 -11.22 19.43
C LEU A 82 -4.10 -11.42 20.47
N GLY A 83 -3.46 -10.34 20.94
CA GLY A 83 -2.44 -10.37 21.98
C GLY A 83 -1.01 -10.60 21.48
N ALA A 84 -0.77 -10.58 20.18
CA ALA A 84 0.58 -10.64 19.63
C ALA A 84 1.30 -9.28 19.79
N LYS A 85 2.55 -9.29 20.21
CA LYS A 85 3.41 -8.10 20.16
C LYS A 85 3.70 -7.79 18.70
N THR A 86 3.06 -6.73 18.18
CA THR A 86 3.01 -6.43 16.75
C THR A 86 3.71 -5.12 16.40
N ALA A 87 4.37 -5.08 15.25
CA ALA A 87 4.85 -3.84 14.65
C ALA A 87 4.33 -3.68 13.23
N VAL A 88 3.96 -2.45 12.85
CA VAL A 88 3.68 -2.09 11.46
C VAL A 88 4.71 -1.07 10.98
N PHE A 89 5.26 -1.33 9.79
CA PHE A 89 6.23 -0.46 9.13
C PHE A 89 5.59 0.27 7.97
N THR A 90 5.79 1.57 7.93
CA THR A 90 5.33 2.42 6.82
C THR A 90 6.44 3.40 6.40
N MET A 91 6.53 3.71 5.12
CA MET A 91 7.48 4.71 4.62
C MET A 91 7.12 6.14 5.04
N SER A 92 5.84 6.40 5.33
CA SER A 92 5.36 7.69 5.84
C SER A 92 4.16 7.47 6.76
N LEU A 93 4.18 8.11 7.92
CA LEU A 93 3.05 8.14 8.85
C LEU A 93 1.84 8.86 8.24
N ASP A 94 2.07 9.80 7.32
CA ASP A 94 1.03 10.55 6.63
C ASP A 94 0.42 9.78 5.44
N ALA A 95 0.89 8.56 5.18
CA ALA A 95 0.35 7.65 4.18
C ALA A 95 -0.39 6.45 4.78
N ILE A 96 -0.58 6.39 6.09
CA ILE A 96 -1.39 5.34 6.75
C ILE A 96 -2.84 5.44 6.27
N GLY A 97 -3.42 4.35 5.78
CA GLY A 97 -4.80 4.35 5.27
C GLY A 97 -5.00 5.23 4.04
N ASN A 98 -3.94 5.59 3.33
CA ASN A 98 -4.03 6.45 2.16
C ASN A 98 -4.92 5.83 1.07
N MET A 99 -5.72 6.68 0.44
CA MET A 99 -6.58 6.34 -0.69
C MET A 99 -6.02 6.98 -1.98
N PRO A 100 -4.97 6.41 -2.59
CA PRO A 100 -4.34 7.03 -3.76
C PRO A 100 -5.22 7.00 -5.00
N CYS A 101 -6.20 6.11 -5.03
CA CYS A 101 -7.18 6.01 -6.10
C CYS A 101 -8.48 6.73 -5.70
N ASN A 102 -9.61 6.03 -5.72
CA ASN A 102 -10.91 6.63 -5.40
C ASN A 102 -11.11 6.83 -3.89
N PRO A 103 -11.71 7.94 -3.46
CA PRO A 103 -12.01 8.22 -2.06
C PRO A 103 -13.31 7.53 -1.63
N SER A 104 -13.41 6.22 -1.81
CA SER A 104 -14.61 5.47 -1.44
C SER A 104 -14.31 4.07 -0.94
N ILE A 105 -15.12 3.60 0.00
CA ILE A 105 -15.08 2.27 0.57
C ILE A 105 -16.27 1.47 0.06
N GLY A 106 -16.07 0.19 -0.21
CA GLY A 106 -17.12 -0.73 -0.67
C GLY A 106 -17.39 -0.67 -2.16
N GLY A 107 -18.67 -0.73 -2.52
CA GLY A 107 -19.12 -0.93 -3.89
C GLY A 107 -19.35 -2.39 -4.24
N THR A 108 -19.74 -2.67 -5.49
CA THR A 108 -20.09 -4.02 -5.96
C THR A 108 -19.01 -5.04 -5.63
N ALA A 109 -19.38 -6.12 -4.96
CA ALA A 109 -18.55 -7.20 -4.41
C ALA A 109 -17.56 -6.78 -3.30
N LYS A 110 -17.21 -5.51 -3.18
CA LYS A 110 -16.30 -5.01 -2.13
C LYS A 110 -17.03 -4.69 -0.83
N GLY A 111 -18.26 -4.16 -0.92
CA GLY A 111 -19.07 -3.84 0.27
C GLY A 111 -19.32 -5.06 1.16
N THR A 112 -19.53 -6.23 0.56
CA THR A 112 -19.67 -7.50 1.29
C THR A 112 -18.42 -7.84 2.07
N LEU A 113 -17.23 -7.70 1.44
CA LEU A 113 -15.95 -7.96 2.10
C LEU A 113 -15.69 -7.02 3.29
N VAL A 114 -16.09 -5.74 3.17
CA VAL A 114 -15.97 -4.78 4.29
C VAL A 114 -16.86 -5.20 5.46
N ARG A 115 -18.09 -5.68 5.17
CA ARG A 115 -18.99 -6.21 6.20
C ARG A 115 -18.46 -7.48 6.89
N GLU A 116 -17.87 -8.40 6.13
CA GLU A 116 -17.21 -9.58 6.67
C GLU A 116 -16.04 -9.22 7.57
N LEU A 117 -15.24 -8.22 7.14
CA LEU A 117 -14.12 -7.71 7.90
C LEU A 117 -14.58 -7.03 9.20
N ASP A 118 -15.65 -6.22 9.15
CA ASP A 118 -16.25 -5.58 10.33
C ASP A 118 -16.75 -6.62 11.35
N ALA A 119 -17.40 -7.68 10.87
CA ALA A 119 -17.87 -8.78 11.72
C ALA A 119 -16.73 -9.53 12.43
N LEU A 120 -15.51 -9.46 11.92
CA LEU A 120 -14.29 -9.99 12.52
C LEU A 120 -13.55 -8.99 13.42
N GLY A 121 -14.10 -7.80 13.62
CA GLY A 121 -13.50 -6.75 14.44
C GLY A 121 -12.54 -5.83 13.69
N GLY A 122 -12.63 -5.74 12.36
CA GLY A 122 -11.84 -4.83 11.54
C GLY A 122 -12.28 -3.37 11.72
N VAL A 123 -11.39 -2.43 11.39
CA VAL A 123 -11.60 -0.99 11.60
C VAL A 123 -12.10 -0.24 10.36
N MET A 124 -12.06 -0.86 9.19
CA MET A 124 -12.41 -0.19 7.92
C MET A 124 -13.86 0.28 7.87
N GLY A 125 -14.80 -0.51 8.38
CA GLY A 125 -16.22 -0.16 8.45
C GLY A 125 -16.45 1.06 9.33
N LEU A 126 -15.88 1.06 10.53
CA LEU A 126 -15.95 2.18 11.48
C LEU A 126 -15.33 3.46 10.92
N ALA A 127 -14.16 3.35 10.28
CA ALA A 127 -13.50 4.49 9.63
C ALA A 127 -14.33 5.06 8.49
N ALA A 128 -14.94 4.20 7.67
CA ALA A 128 -15.83 4.62 6.60
C ALA A 128 -17.04 5.40 7.16
N ASP A 129 -17.66 4.90 8.22
CA ASP A 129 -18.82 5.55 8.85
C ASP A 129 -18.46 6.88 9.55
N ALA A 130 -17.28 6.94 10.19
CA ALA A 130 -16.82 8.16 10.85
C ALA A 130 -16.47 9.31 9.88
N THR A 131 -16.12 8.95 8.63
CA THR A 131 -15.56 9.90 7.64
C THR A 131 -16.33 9.99 6.34
N TYR A 132 -17.53 9.40 6.28
CA TYR A 132 -18.36 9.42 5.08
C TYR A 132 -18.80 10.83 4.68
N LEU A 133 -18.92 10.99 3.39
CA LEU A 133 -19.50 12.16 2.72
C LEU A 133 -20.86 11.83 2.10
N GLN A 134 -20.94 10.65 1.49
CA GLN A 134 -22.15 10.12 0.86
C GLN A 134 -22.18 8.59 0.97
N SER A 135 -23.34 8.05 1.29
CA SER A 135 -23.57 6.61 1.33
C SER A 135 -24.69 6.22 0.36
N ARG A 136 -24.50 5.10 -0.33
CA ARG A 136 -25.46 4.57 -1.30
C ARG A 136 -25.40 3.05 -1.37
N MET A 137 -26.56 2.42 -1.35
CA MET A 137 -26.73 1.00 -1.63
C MET A 137 -26.80 0.78 -3.15
N LEU A 138 -25.83 0.03 -3.69
CA LEU A 138 -25.79 -0.32 -5.10
C LEU A 138 -26.59 -1.60 -5.37
N ASN A 139 -27.01 -1.76 -6.63
CA ASN A 139 -27.73 -2.95 -7.12
C ASN A 139 -29.10 -3.20 -6.47
N LYS A 140 -29.77 -2.21 -5.90
CA LYS A 140 -31.11 -2.37 -5.29
C LYS A 140 -32.12 -3.07 -6.23
N GLY A 141 -32.06 -2.79 -7.53
CA GLY A 141 -32.92 -3.42 -8.53
C GLY A 141 -32.56 -4.88 -8.91
N LYS A 142 -31.48 -5.45 -8.37
CA LYS A 142 -31.02 -6.81 -8.72
C LYS A 142 -31.26 -7.85 -7.62
N GLY A 143 -31.90 -7.45 -6.55
CA GLY A 143 -32.20 -8.27 -5.40
C GLY A 143 -31.17 -8.25 -4.27
N PRO A 144 -31.57 -8.62 -3.03
CA PRO A 144 -30.78 -8.42 -1.82
C PRO A 144 -29.39 -9.11 -1.82
N ALA A 145 -29.28 -10.26 -2.48
CA ALA A 145 -28.03 -11.04 -2.52
C ALA A 145 -26.84 -10.30 -3.19
N VAL A 146 -27.13 -9.27 -3.98
CA VAL A 146 -26.10 -8.47 -4.67
C VAL A 146 -26.11 -7.00 -4.26
N HIS A 147 -26.89 -6.66 -3.24
CA HIS A 147 -26.81 -5.33 -2.62
C HIS A 147 -25.40 -5.09 -2.12
N ALA A 148 -24.85 -3.94 -2.41
CA ALA A 148 -23.48 -3.61 -2.03
C ALA A 148 -23.39 -2.14 -1.62
N LEU A 149 -23.10 -1.91 -0.36
CA LEU A 149 -22.93 -0.56 0.17
C LEU A 149 -21.66 0.07 -0.41
N ARG A 150 -21.78 1.32 -0.83
CA ARG A 150 -20.68 2.18 -1.25
C ARG A 150 -20.74 3.49 -0.50
N VAL A 151 -19.66 3.81 0.15
CA VAL A 151 -19.50 5.04 0.94
C VAL A 151 -18.39 5.88 0.35
N GLN A 152 -18.74 7.10 -0.07
CA GLN A 152 -17.77 8.14 -0.39
C GLN A 152 -17.25 8.72 0.91
N THR A 153 -15.93 8.78 1.07
CA THR A 153 -15.28 9.21 2.31
C THR A 153 -14.44 10.46 2.10
N ASP A 154 -14.29 11.25 3.15
CA ASP A 154 -13.26 12.29 3.19
C ASP A 154 -11.88 11.63 3.31
N ARG A 155 -11.09 11.74 2.25
CA ARG A 155 -9.80 11.06 2.14
C ARG A 155 -8.83 11.42 3.27
N LYS A 156 -8.79 12.68 3.70
CA LYS A 156 -7.89 13.15 4.75
C LYS A 156 -8.35 12.72 6.13
N ARG A 157 -9.64 12.87 6.42
CA ARG A 157 -10.22 12.43 7.69
C ARG A 157 -10.14 10.91 7.85
N TYR A 158 -10.28 10.15 6.76
CA TYR A 158 -10.13 8.69 6.78
C TYR A 158 -8.69 8.29 7.15
N HIS A 159 -7.68 8.94 6.57
CA HIS A 159 -6.28 8.74 6.94
C HIS A 159 -6.06 9.05 8.44
N GLU A 160 -6.54 10.20 8.92
CA GLU A 160 -6.42 10.61 10.33
C GLU A 160 -7.07 9.60 11.27
N TYR A 161 -8.27 9.14 10.93
CA TYR A 161 -8.98 8.12 11.70
C TYR A 161 -8.20 6.81 11.77
N MET A 162 -7.72 6.31 10.63
CA MET A 162 -6.99 5.06 10.56
C MET A 162 -5.65 5.11 11.29
N LYS A 163 -4.92 6.22 11.17
CA LYS A 163 -3.68 6.44 11.92
C LYS A 163 -3.97 6.42 13.42
N HIS A 164 -4.96 7.18 13.86
CA HIS A 164 -5.32 7.24 15.27
C HIS A 164 -5.80 5.90 15.83
N ALA A 165 -6.56 5.14 15.06
CA ALA A 165 -6.99 3.80 15.45
C ALA A 165 -5.81 2.86 15.69
N LEU A 166 -4.77 2.91 14.85
CA LEU A 166 -3.55 2.13 15.07
C LEU A 166 -2.77 2.62 16.30
N GLU A 167 -2.65 3.93 16.50
CA GLU A 167 -1.97 4.53 17.66
C GLU A 167 -2.62 4.12 18.99
N LEU A 168 -3.93 3.92 18.99
CA LEU A 168 -4.69 3.48 20.17
C LEU A 168 -4.72 1.95 20.34
N THR A 169 -4.23 1.17 19.37
CA THR A 169 -4.27 -0.30 19.44
C THR A 169 -3.22 -0.82 20.44
N PRO A 170 -3.62 -1.47 21.53
CA PRO A 170 -2.68 -1.99 22.53
C PRO A 170 -1.75 -3.05 21.93
N GLY A 171 -0.47 -3.02 22.31
CA GLY A 171 0.51 -4.01 21.82
C GLY A 171 0.99 -3.81 20.38
N LEU A 172 0.59 -2.71 19.72
CA LEU A 172 1.01 -2.34 18.38
C LEU A 172 2.04 -1.20 18.42
N ALA A 173 3.19 -1.40 17.80
CA ALA A 173 4.17 -0.35 17.52
C ALA A 173 4.08 0.08 16.04
N ILE A 174 4.19 1.39 15.81
CA ILE A 174 4.19 1.97 14.46
C ILE A 174 5.58 2.53 14.17
N HIS A 175 6.23 2.05 13.11
CA HIS A 175 7.55 2.50 12.70
C HIS A 175 7.50 3.20 11.34
N GLN A 176 8.02 4.42 11.28
CA GLN A 176 8.27 5.07 10.00
C GLN A 176 9.65 4.65 9.50
N ALA A 177 9.66 3.61 8.67
CA ALA A 177 10.88 3.11 8.02
C ALA A 177 10.53 2.30 6.76
N GLU A 178 11.41 2.31 5.78
CA GLU A 178 11.33 1.40 4.64
C GLU A 178 12.00 0.07 5.02
N VAL A 179 11.25 -1.03 4.93
CA VAL A 179 11.81 -2.38 5.02
C VAL A 179 12.40 -2.74 3.66
N VAL A 180 13.67 -3.12 3.65
CA VAL A 180 14.43 -3.44 2.44
C VAL A 180 14.74 -4.93 2.29
N SER A 181 14.69 -5.70 3.39
CA SER A 181 14.97 -7.13 3.38
C SER A 181 14.11 -7.86 4.40
N ILE A 182 13.79 -9.11 4.07
CA ILE A 182 13.26 -10.12 4.99
C ILE A 182 14.39 -11.14 5.24
N GLU A 183 14.75 -11.27 6.51
CA GLU A 183 15.76 -12.23 6.93
C GLU A 183 15.12 -13.59 7.19
N THR A 184 15.78 -14.64 6.65
CA THR A 184 15.36 -16.03 6.83
C THR A 184 16.53 -16.89 7.25
N GLU A 185 16.27 -17.84 8.14
CA GLU A 185 17.23 -18.83 8.59
C GLU A 185 16.58 -20.21 8.61
N ASN A 186 17.22 -21.19 7.99
CA ASN A 186 16.72 -22.58 7.91
C ASN A 186 15.27 -22.68 7.38
N GLY A 187 14.91 -21.83 6.39
CA GLY A 187 13.57 -21.78 5.79
C GLY A 187 12.50 -21.14 6.65
N ARG A 188 12.87 -20.45 7.73
CA ARG A 188 11.96 -19.70 8.61
C ARG A 188 12.31 -18.23 8.60
N VAL A 189 11.30 -17.39 8.77
CA VAL A 189 11.50 -15.95 8.97
C VAL A 189 12.22 -15.73 10.29
N LYS A 190 13.26 -14.89 10.27
CA LYS A 190 13.98 -14.39 11.43
C LYS A 190 13.57 -12.97 11.77
N GLY A 191 13.33 -12.13 10.75
CA GLY A 191 12.98 -10.75 10.95
C GLY A 191 13.03 -9.92 9.66
N VAL A 192 13.18 -8.63 9.83
CA VAL A 192 13.29 -7.66 8.74
C VAL A 192 14.44 -6.68 8.98
N VAL A 193 14.98 -6.14 7.88
CA VAL A 193 15.99 -5.07 7.91
C VAL A 193 15.43 -3.83 7.23
N THR A 194 15.65 -2.68 7.83
CA THR A 194 15.25 -1.38 7.28
C THR A 194 16.36 -0.74 6.45
N GLN A 195 16.00 0.26 5.66
CA GLN A 195 16.94 1.04 4.82
C GLN A 195 18.12 1.65 5.61
N LEU A 196 17.90 1.95 6.90
CA LEU A 196 18.92 2.50 7.79
C LEU A 196 19.70 1.41 8.55
N ASN A 197 19.61 0.15 8.11
CA ASN A 197 20.21 -1.04 8.72
C ASN A 197 19.70 -1.36 10.14
N GLY A 198 18.51 -0.91 10.52
CA GLY A 198 17.85 -1.37 11.74
C GLY A 198 17.29 -2.77 11.53
N GLU A 199 17.64 -3.69 12.43
CA GLU A 199 17.17 -5.08 12.42
C GLU A 199 16.06 -5.27 13.44
N TYR A 200 15.02 -5.98 13.05
CA TYR A 200 13.88 -6.30 13.92
C TYR A 200 13.56 -7.77 13.78
N SER A 201 13.55 -8.52 14.88
CA SER A 201 13.20 -9.92 14.85
C SER A 201 11.67 -10.13 14.86
N ALA A 202 11.22 -11.19 14.18
CA ALA A 202 9.82 -11.56 14.15
C ALA A 202 9.62 -13.06 13.94
N LYS A 203 8.55 -13.60 14.54
CA LYS A 203 8.09 -14.97 14.29
C LYS A 203 7.33 -15.08 12.97
N CYS A 204 6.61 -14.01 12.60
CA CYS A 204 5.81 -13.91 11.38
C CYS A 204 5.98 -12.54 10.72
N VAL A 205 5.98 -12.50 9.38
CA VAL A 205 5.98 -11.27 8.60
C VAL A 205 4.80 -11.28 7.64
N VAL A 206 3.99 -10.22 7.68
CA VAL A 206 2.89 -9.98 6.75
C VAL A 206 3.31 -8.92 5.74
N ILE A 207 3.27 -9.26 4.45
CA ILE A 207 3.66 -8.36 3.36
C ILE A 207 2.39 -7.70 2.81
N ALA A 208 2.21 -6.40 3.08
CA ALA A 208 1.06 -5.60 2.68
C ALA A 208 1.48 -4.31 1.94
N THR A 209 2.50 -4.41 1.10
CA THR A 209 3.20 -3.29 0.45
C THR A 209 2.40 -2.58 -0.65
N GLY A 210 1.28 -3.16 -1.08
CA GLY A 210 0.42 -2.57 -2.11
C GLY A 210 1.16 -2.22 -3.39
N THR A 211 0.88 -1.04 -3.93
CA THR A 211 1.44 -0.55 -5.21
C THR A 211 2.80 0.12 -5.06
N ASN A 212 3.37 0.20 -3.86
CA ASN A 212 4.73 0.72 -3.63
C ASN A 212 5.82 -0.31 -4.02
N LEU A 213 5.53 -1.62 -3.95
CA LEU A 213 6.50 -2.67 -4.23
C LEU A 213 6.91 -2.67 -5.71
N GLY A 214 8.15 -2.24 -5.98
CA GLY A 214 8.69 -2.12 -7.33
C GLY A 214 7.84 -1.24 -8.25
N GLY A 215 7.17 -0.22 -7.68
CA GLY A 215 6.21 0.63 -8.38
C GLY A 215 6.82 1.40 -9.54
N LYS A 216 6.03 1.58 -10.61
CA LYS A 216 6.38 2.43 -11.77
C LYS A 216 5.15 3.23 -12.18
N ILE A 217 5.34 4.49 -12.47
CA ILE A 217 4.33 5.40 -13.03
C ILE A 217 4.60 5.59 -14.52
N PHE A 218 3.53 5.58 -15.31
CA PHE A 218 3.57 5.80 -16.77
C PHE A 218 2.58 6.90 -17.15
N VAL A 219 3.04 7.89 -17.91
CA VAL A 219 2.21 8.95 -18.49
C VAL A 219 2.74 9.23 -19.90
N GLY A 220 2.03 8.82 -20.92
CA GLY A 220 2.53 8.87 -22.30
C GLY A 220 3.89 8.18 -22.44
N ASP A 221 4.83 8.86 -23.04
CA ASP A 221 6.18 8.35 -23.29
C ASP A 221 7.10 8.40 -22.04
N ALA A 222 6.63 9.03 -20.95
CA ALA A 222 7.39 9.16 -19.72
C ALA A 222 7.09 8.02 -18.74
N TRP A 223 8.14 7.55 -18.06
CA TRP A 223 7.97 6.63 -16.93
C TRP A 223 9.05 6.87 -15.89
N TYR A 224 8.73 6.59 -14.63
CA TYR A 224 9.70 6.68 -13.53
C TYR A 224 9.34 5.70 -12.40
N ALA A 225 10.34 5.31 -11.60
CA ALA A 225 10.11 4.49 -10.42
C ALA A 225 9.47 5.35 -9.33
N SER A 226 8.26 4.99 -8.92
CA SER A 226 7.51 5.68 -7.86
C SER A 226 6.39 4.78 -7.34
N GLY A 227 6.04 5.00 -6.08
CA GLY A 227 4.76 4.59 -5.52
C GLY A 227 3.67 5.64 -5.80
N PRO A 228 2.46 5.46 -5.28
CA PRO A 228 1.37 6.42 -5.40
C PRO A 228 1.65 7.70 -4.61
N ASP A 229 1.00 8.79 -5.00
CA ASP A 229 1.04 10.10 -4.30
C ASP A 229 2.47 10.65 -4.05
N GLY A 230 3.39 10.42 -4.99
CA GLY A 230 4.76 10.91 -4.90
C GLY A 230 5.67 10.13 -3.94
N MET A 231 5.21 9.04 -3.35
CA MET A 231 6.06 8.16 -2.54
C MET A 231 7.05 7.42 -3.45
N HIS A 232 8.23 7.12 -2.93
CA HIS A 232 9.20 6.33 -3.71
C HIS A 232 8.78 4.85 -3.80
N ALA A 233 9.37 4.12 -4.76
CA ALA A 233 9.12 2.70 -4.97
C ALA A 233 10.02 1.87 -4.05
N ALA A 234 9.45 0.88 -3.36
CA ALA A 234 10.19 -0.10 -2.55
C ALA A 234 10.85 -1.16 -3.46
N ASN A 235 11.98 -0.80 -4.06
CA ASN A 235 12.67 -1.69 -5.02
C ASN A 235 13.52 -2.76 -4.32
N ALA A 236 14.23 -2.41 -3.25
CA ALA A 236 15.13 -3.32 -2.55
C ALA A 236 14.38 -4.53 -1.96
N LEU A 237 13.19 -4.30 -1.39
CA LEU A 237 12.35 -5.39 -0.88
C LEU A 237 11.91 -6.36 -1.99
N THR A 238 11.71 -5.86 -3.22
CA THR A 238 11.39 -6.71 -4.39
C THR A 238 12.46 -7.77 -4.63
N ASP A 239 13.73 -7.38 -4.52
CA ASP A 239 14.85 -8.29 -4.75
C ASP A 239 15.03 -9.27 -3.58
N SER A 240 14.82 -8.82 -2.36
CA SER A 240 14.79 -9.69 -1.16
C SER A 240 13.71 -10.77 -1.26
N LEU A 241 12.49 -10.41 -1.68
CA LEU A 241 11.38 -11.35 -1.85
C LEU A 241 11.68 -12.40 -2.93
N LYS A 242 12.29 -12.00 -4.05
CA LYS A 242 12.74 -12.94 -5.09
C LYS A 242 13.82 -13.89 -4.57
N ALA A 243 14.78 -13.36 -3.82
CA ALA A 243 15.84 -14.17 -3.21
C ALA A 243 15.28 -15.18 -2.19
N ALA A 244 14.20 -14.84 -1.50
CA ALA A 244 13.44 -15.74 -0.64
C ALA A 244 12.59 -16.78 -1.40
N GLY A 245 12.63 -16.79 -2.74
CA GLY A 245 11.92 -17.75 -3.57
C GLY A 245 10.46 -17.39 -3.88
N LEU A 246 10.01 -16.19 -3.57
CA LEU A 246 8.63 -15.76 -3.84
C LEU A 246 8.48 -15.31 -5.31
N PRO A 247 7.59 -15.93 -6.10
CA PRO A 247 7.35 -15.53 -7.46
C PRO A 247 6.59 -14.20 -7.51
N LEU A 248 7.18 -13.18 -8.09
CA LEU A 248 6.56 -11.87 -8.26
C LEU A 248 6.10 -11.68 -9.70
N ARG A 249 4.94 -11.04 -9.88
CA ARG A 249 4.45 -10.61 -11.20
C ARG A 249 3.99 -9.17 -11.15
N ARG A 250 4.03 -8.51 -12.32
CA ARG A 250 3.55 -7.14 -12.45
C ARG A 250 2.05 -7.11 -12.66
N PHE A 251 1.41 -6.15 -11.97
CA PHE A 251 0.02 -5.78 -12.19
C PHE A 251 -0.05 -4.33 -12.63
N LYS A 252 -0.94 -4.06 -13.59
CA LYS A 252 -1.25 -2.70 -14.05
C LYS A 252 -2.50 -2.22 -13.33
N THR A 253 -2.46 -1.02 -12.81
CA THR A 253 -3.63 -0.28 -12.34
C THR A 253 -3.64 1.12 -12.97
N GLY A 254 -4.75 1.86 -12.86
CA GLY A 254 -4.85 3.21 -13.36
C GLY A 254 -5.47 4.13 -12.32
N THR A 255 -4.87 5.29 -12.13
CA THR A 255 -5.41 6.35 -11.28
C THR A 255 -5.98 7.45 -12.17
N PRO A 256 -7.27 7.78 -12.07
CA PRO A 256 -7.85 8.93 -12.76
C PRO A 256 -7.28 10.26 -12.31
N ALA A 257 -7.45 11.26 -13.16
CA ALA A 257 -7.12 12.64 -12.84
C ALA A 257 -7.98 13.18 -11.69
N ARG A 258 -7.40 14.11 -10.96
CA ARG A 258 -8.11 15.00 -10.05
C ARG A 258 -8.11 16.39 -10.64
N VAL A 259 -9.23 17.06 -10.51
CA VAL A 259 -9.45 18.40 -11.05
C VAL A 259 -9.98 19.33 -9.98
N HIS A 260 -9.80 20.62 -10.19
CA HIS A 260 -10.35 21.62 -9.29
C HIS A 260 -11.87 21.80 -9.53
N ARG A 261 -12.68 21.85 -8.47
CA ARG A 261 -14.15 21.99 -8.53
C ARG A 261 -14.62 23.11 -9.45
N ARG A 262 -13.91 24.26 -9.49
CA ARG A 262 -14.23 25.40 -10.37
C ARG A 262 -14.12 25.09 -11.87
N SER A 263 -13.41 24.04 -12.27
CA SER A 263 -13.29 23.64 -13.68
C SER A 263 -14.49 22.85 -14.20
N ILE A 264 -15.47 22.55 -13.34
CA ILE A 264 -16.61 21.68 -13.66
C ILE A 264 -17.88 22.51 -13.74
N ASP A 265 -18.62 22.37 -14.84
CA ASP A 265 -19.97 22.91 -14.99
C ASP A 265 -20.99 21.84 -14.52
N PHE A 266 -21.31 21.87 -13.24
CA PHE A 266 -22.21 20.90 -12.61
C PHE A 266 -23.64 20.95 -13.17
N ALA A 267 -24.06 22.09 -13.74
CA ALA A 267 -25.38 22.20 -14.34
C ALA A 267 -25.58 21.32 -15.58
N LYS A 268 -24.46 20.88 -16.19
CA LYS A 268 -24.47 19.95 -17.34
C LYS A 268 -24.34 18.48 -16.95
N LEU A 269 -24.22 18.18 -15.66
CA LEU A 269 -23.98 16.84 -15.17
C LEU A 269 -25.23 16.23 -14.54
N GLU A 270 -25.34 14.93 -14.59
CA GLU A 270 -26.39 14.17 -13.92
C GLU A 270 -26.04 14.04 -12.43
N CYS A 271 -26.85 14.65 -11.56
CA CYS A 271 -26.70 14.52 -10.12
C CYS A 271 -26.93 13.06 -9.68
N GLN A 272 -26.07 12.57 -8.82
CA GLN A 272 -26.18 11.28 -8.16
C GLN A 272 -26.27 11.49 -6.65
N PRO A 273 -27.46 11.72 -6.12
CA PRO A 273 -27.65 11.82 -4.68
C PRO A 273 -27.33 10.46 -4.02
N GLY A 274 -26.95 10.51 -2.76
CA GLY A 274 -26.89 9.33 -1.92
C GLY A 274 -28.28 8.73 -1.69
N ASP A 275 -28.35 7.69 -0.89
CA ASP A 275 -29.64 7.18 -0.41
C ASP A 275 -30.28 8.22 0.53
N PRO A 276 -31.63 8.30 0.58
CA PRO A 276 -32.32 9.18 1.53
C PRO A 276 -32.03 8.75 2.98
N ASP A 277 -32.07 9.70 3.90
CA ASP A 277 -31.67 9.52 5.31
C ASP A 277 -32.32 8.33 6.00
N ASN A 278 -33.59 8.07 5.70
CA ASN A 278 -34.34 6.93 6.27
C ASN A 278 -33.93 5.56 5.68
N GLU A 279 -33.12 5.53 4.65
CA GLU A 279 -32.58 4.31 4.01
C GLU A 279 -31.07 4.14 4.20
N LEU A 280 -30.41 5.16 4.76
CA LEU A 280 -28.98 5.09 5.01
C LEU A 280 -28.62 3.97 5.97
N GLN A 281 -27.58 3.23 5.61
CA GLN A 281 -27.05 2.15 6.44
C GLN A 281 -25.57 2.39 6.69
N PRO A 282 -25.10 2.27 7.93
CA PRO A 282 -23.66 2.29 8.22
C PRO A 282 -22.99 1.04 7.67
N PHE A 283 -21.69 1.09 7.47
CA PHE A 283 -20.89 -0.09 7.18
C PHE A 283 -20.74 -0.99 8.39
N SER A 284 -20.37 -0.39 9.52
CA SER A 284 -20.16 -1.13 10.75
C SER A 284 -21.46 -1.42 11.46
N PHE A 285 -21.61 -2.65 11.96
CA PHE A 285 -22.70 -3.03 12.85
C PHE A 285 -22.58 -2.38 14.24
N MET A 286 -21.45 -1.74 14.53
CA MET A 286 -21.18 -1.03 15.78
C MET A 286 -21.49 0.47 15.69
N THR A 287 -21.92 0.96 14.54
CA THR A 287 -22.26 2.37 14.33
C THR A 287 -23.75 2.59 14.58
N ASP A 288 -24.07 3.29 15.68
CA ASP A 288 -25.45 3.64 16.04
C ASP A 288 -25.82 5.12 15.74
N ALA A 289 -24.85 5.91 15.25
CA ALA A 289 -25.09 7.32 14.97
C ALA A 289 -26.00 7.53 13.74
N PRO A 290 -26.95 8.48 13.79
CA PRO A 290 -27.73 8.83 12.61
C PRO A 290 -26.83 9.35 11.49
N MET A 291 -27.16 8.98 10.26
CA MET A 291 -26.40 9.35 9.07
C MET A 291 -27.16 10.35 8.21
N HIS A 292 -26.43 11.35 7.66
CA HIS A 292 -26.94 12.32 6.69
C HIS A 292 -25.91 12.53 5.60
N ASN A 293 -26.30 12.37 4.34
CA ASN A 293 -25.39 12.67 3.23
C ASN A 293 -25.00 14.15 3.23
N LYS A 294 -23.69 14.43 3.11
CA LYS A 294 -23.12 15.77 3.20
C LYS A 294 -22.81 16.39 1.84
N VAL A 295 -22.62 15.54 0.84
CA VAL A 295 -22.26 15.96 -0.52
C VAL A 295 -23.04 15.15 -1.54
N GLU A 296 -23.14 15.71 -2.73
CA GLU A 296 -23.59 15.02 -3.93
C GLU A 296 -22.40 14.56 -4.76
N CYS A 297 -22.60 13.50 -5.55
CA CYS A 297 -21.73 13.10 -6.64
C CYS A 297 -22.46 13.34 -7.96
N TRP A 298 -21.72 13.31 -9.07
CA TRP A 298 -22.30 13.53 -10.40
C TRP A 298 -21.77 12.49 -11.39
N ILE A 299 -22.48 12.36 -12.52
CA ILE A 299 -22.02 11.57 -13.65
C ILE A 299 -21.83 12.50 -14.85
N ALA A 300 -20.66 12.42 -15.44
CA ALA A 300 -20.36 12.86 -16.78
C ALA A 300 -20.28 11.65 -17.72
N TYR A 301 -20.31 11.88 -19.00
CA TYR A 301 -20.15 10.85 -20.02
C TYR A 301 -19.10 11.26 -21.06
N THR A 302 -18.32 10.29 -21.52
CA THR A 302 -17.58 10.48 -22.76
C THR A 302 -18.54 10.59 -23.95
N ASN A 303 -18.04 11.07 -25.05
CA ASN A 303 -18.79 11.22 -26.30
C ASN A 303 -17.99 10.69 -27.50
N PRO A 304 -18.55 10.60 -28.71
CA PRO A 304 -17.84 10.10 -29.89
C PRO A 304 -16.56 10.86 -30.20
N GLU A 305 -16.50 12.17 -29.95
CA GLU A 305 -15.28 12.98 -30.14
C GLU A 305 -14.19 12.60 -29.14
N THR A 306 -14.55 12.38 -27.87
CA THR A 306 -13.62 11.84 -26.86
C THR A 306 -13.05 10.47 -27.32
N HIS A 307 -13.92 9.59 -27.80
CA HIS A 307 -13.50 8.27 -28.31
C HIS A 307 -12.55 8.39 -29.51
N ARG A 308 -12.86 9.28 -30.46
CA ARG A 308 -12.02 9.55 -31.62
C ARG A 308 -10.62 10.02 -31.20
N ILE A 309 -10.53 11.01 -30.31
CA ILE A 309 -9.25 11.53 -29.80
C ILE A 309 -8.42 10.41 -29.14
N ILE A 310 -9.05 9.56 -28.33
CA ILE A 310 -8.38 8.41 -27.69
C ILE A 310 -7.86 7.42 -28.74
N LEU A 311 -8.69 7.07 -29.72
CA LEU A 311 -8.32 6.10 -30.77
C LEU A 311 -7.21 6.63 -31.68
N ASP A 312 -7.24 7.89 -32.05
CA ASP A 312 -6.22 8.54 -32.87
C ASP A 312 -4.85 8.55 -32.17
N ASN A 313 -4.84 8.52 -30.84
CA ASN A 313 -3.63 8.53 -30.00
C ASN A 313 -3.35 7.20 -29.29
N ILE A 314 -4.05 6.12 -29.62
CA ILE A 314 -3.99 4.87 -28.88
C ILE A 314 -2.57 4.28 -28.79
N GLN A 315 -1.76 4.45 -29.84
CA GLN A 315 -0.37 3.98 -29.87
C GLN A 315 0.56 4.73 -28.94
N ARG A 316 0.15 5.92 -28.47
CA ARG A 316 0.88 6.71 -27.48
C ARG A 316 0.55 6.29 -26.04
N SER A 317 -0.46 5.43 -25.86
CA SER A 317 -0.72 4.82 -24.56
C SER A 317 0.35 3.78 -24.24
N PRO A 318 1.07 3.87 -23.13
CA PRO A 318 2.03 2.85 -22.68
C PRO A 318 1.48 1.44 -22.63
N LEU A 319 0.17 1.30 -22.42
CA LEU A 319 -0.52 0.01 -22.42
C LEU A 319 -0.60 -0.60 -23.83
N TYR A 320 -0.95 0.19 -24.84
CA TYR A 320 -1.10 -0.24 -26.23
C TYR A 320 0.21 -0.13 -27.03
N GLY A 321 1.12 0.74 -26.62
CA GLY A 321 2.48 0.87 -27.14
C GLY A 321 3.47 -0.18 -26.63
N GLY A 322 3.03 -1.10 -25.75
CA GLY A 322 3.86 -2.23 -25.28
C GLY A 322 4.86 -1.91 -24.16
N MET A 323 4.84 -0.70 -23.57
CA MET A 323 5.72 -0.34 -22.46
C MET A 323 5.24 -0.89 -21.10
N ILE A 324 3.94 -1.11 -20.95
CA ILE A 324 3.37 -1.69 -19.72
C ILE A 324 3.29 -3.19 -19.88
N GLU A 325 4.14 -3.89 -19.14
CA GLU A 325 4.05 -5.32 -18.95
C GLU A 325 3.11 -5.65 -17.78
N GLY A 326 2.21 -6.61 -17.96
CA GLY A 326 1.37 -7.10 -16.89
C GLY A 326 -0.11 -7.13 -17.21
N VAL A 327 -0.88 -7.73 -16.31
CA VAL A 327 -2.33 -7.90 -16.43
C VAL A 327 -3.02 -6.84 -15.57
N GLY A 328 -3.93 -6.07 -16.18
CA GLY A 328 -4.82 -5.19 -15.45
C GLY A 328 -5.85 -5.99 -14.64
N PRO A 329 -6.19 -5.58 -13.40
CA PRO A 329 -7.29 -6.19 -12.68
C PRO A 329 -8.60 -5.99 -13.42
N ARG A 330 -9.49 -7.00 -13.37
CA ARG A 330 -10.76 -7.04 -14.13
C ARG A 330 -11.63 -5.79 -13.94
N TYR A 331 -11.57 -5.16 -12.78
CA TYR A 331 -12.45 -4.05 -12.41
C TYR A 331 -11.78 -2.67 -12.46
N CYS A 332 -10.58 -2.56 -13.05
CA CYS A 332 -9.88 -1.29 -13.23
C CYS A 332 -9.42 -1.09 -14.70
N PRO A 333 -10.35 -1.12 -15.68
CA PRO A 333 -9.99 -0.78 -17.04
C PRO A 333 -9.73 0.72 -17.14
N SER A 334 -8.69 1.11 -17.88
CA SER A 334 -8.48 2.51 -18.25
C SER A 334 -9.56 2.98 -19.22
N ILE A 335 -9.63 4.28 -19.50
CA ILE A 335 -10.60 4.81 -20.47
C ILE A 335 -10.29 4.28 -21.87
N GLU A 336 -9.01 4.12 -22.23
CA GLU A 336 -8.56 3.51 -23.49
C GLU A 336 -9.06 2.07 -23.60
N ASP A 337 -8.94 1.27 -22.52
CA ASP A 337 -9.48 -0.09 -22.49
C ASP A 337 -10.99 -0.13 -22.72
N LYS A 338 -11.72 0.84 -22.16
CA LYS A 338 -13.17 0.92 -22.34
C LYS A 338 -13.54 1.24 -23.79
N VAL A 339 -12.88 2.23 -24.38
CA VAL A 339 -13.12 2.67 -25.76
C VAL A 339 -12.78 1.56 -26.76
N VAL A 340 -11.67 0.86 -26.55
CA VAL A 340 -11.26 -0.23 -27.47
C VAL A 340 -12.13 -1.48 -27.28
N ARG A 341 -12.32 -1.94 -26.04
CA ARG A 341 -13.03 -3.21 -25.77
C ARG A 341 -14.53 -3.13 -25.94
N PHE A 342 -15.10 -1.95 -25.80
CA PHE A 342 -16.53 -1.70 -25.90
C PHE A 342 -16.85 -0.66 -26.97
N ALA A 343 -16.22 -0.81 -28.15
CA ALA A 343 -16.34 0.10 -29.29
C ALA A 343 -17.78 0.33 -29.78
N GLY A 344 -18.70 -0.60 -29.50
CA GLY A 344 -20.12 -0.43 -29.80
C GLY A 344 -20.91 0.46 -28.83
N LYS A 345 -20.25 1.08 -27.84
CA LYS A 345 -20.88 2.01 -26.92
C LYS A 345 -20.52 3.45 -27.28
N ASP A 346 -21.52 4.28 -27.46
CA ASP A 346 -21.34 5.70 -27.81
C ASP A 346 -20.79 6.54 -26.64
N ARG A 347 -20.90 6.03 -25.40
CA ARG A 347 -20.47 6.75 -24.20
C ARG A 347 -20.09 5.83 -23.04
N HIS A 348 -19.18 6.27 -22.20
CA HIS A 348 -18.81 5.63 -20.94
C HIS A 348 -19.03 6.59 -19.77
N PRO A 349 -19.59 6.12 -18.63
CA PRO A 349 -19.79 6.96 -17.48
C PRO A 349 -18.46 7.28 -16.78
N ILE A 350 -18.35 8.52 -16.32
CA ILE A 350 -17.29 9.05 -15.48
C ILE A 350 -17.95 9.62 -14.25
N PHE A 351 -17.66 9.07 -13.07
CA PHE A 351 -18.17 9.59 -11.82
C PHE A 351 -17.32 10.75 -11.35
N VAL A 352 -17.98 11.84 -10.99
CA VAL A 352 -17.38 13.10 -10.52
C VAL A 352 -17.60 13.16 -9.02
N GLU A 353 -16.54 12.97 -8.26
CA GLU A 353 -16.60 12.63 -6.84
C GLU A 353 -15.75 13.60 -5.99
N PRO A 354 -16.32 14.29 -5.00
CA PRO A 354 -15.55 15.08 -4.04
C PRO A 354 -14.57 14.22 -3.24
N CYS A 355 -13.33 14.71 -3.05
CA CYS A 355 -12.30 14.02 -2.29
C CYS A 355 -12.33 14.31 -0.79
N GLY A 356 -13.13 15.27 -0.35
CA GLY A 356 -13.30 15.67 1.04
C GLY A 356 -14.30 16.81 1.19
N GLU A 357 -14.63 17.10 2.45
CA GLU A 357 -15.56 18.17 2.80
C GLU A 357 -14.91 19.55 2.67
N ASN A 358 -13.64 19.65 3.03
CA ASN A 358 -12.88 20.90 3.06
C ASN A 358 -11.81 20.96 1.95
N THR A 359 -12.14 20.51 0.74
CA THR A 359 -11.25 20.57 -0.41
C THR A 359 -12.03 20.85 -1.70
N GLU A 360 -11.39 21.52 -2.61
CA GLU A 360 -11.90 21.74 -3.98
C GLU A 360 -11.49 20.61 -4.94
N GLU A 361 -10.87 19.54 -4.43
CA GLU A 361 -10.37 18.41 -5.20
C GLU A 361 -11.51 17.49 -5.58
N ILE A 362 -11.68 17.27 -6.88
CA ILE A 362 -12.69 16.37 -7.46
C ILE A 362 -11.97 15.22 -8.20
N TYR A 363 -12.37 14.00 -7.90
CA TYR A 363 -11.88 12.78 -8.53
C TYR A 363 -12.78 12.38 -9.71
N LEU A 364 -12.18 12.03 -10.85
CA LEU A 364 -12.89 11.61 -12.06
C LEU A 364 -12.86 10.10 -12.22
N GLN A 365 -13.64 9.37 -11.41
CA GLN A 365 -13.63 7.91 -11.43
C GLN A 365 -14.10 7.37 -12.77
N GLY A 366 -13.31 6.50 -13.36
CA GLY A 366 -13.59 5.89 -14.63
C GLY A 366 -12.83 6.51 -15.82
N ALA A 367 -12.13 7.64 -15.57
CA ALA A 367 -11.30 8.33 -16.55
C ALA A 367 -9.80 8.05 -16.38
N SER A 368 -9.43 6.91 -15.74
CA SER A 368 -8.00 6.57 -15.65
C SER A 368 -7.40 6.40 -17.03
N SER A 369 -6.26 7.03 -17.26
CA SER A 369 -5.57 7.01 -18.55
C SER A 369 -4.06 6.96 -18.34
N SER A 370 -3.35 6.37 -19.26
CA SER A 370 -1.91 6.47 -19.39
C SER A 370 -1.49 7.23 -20.65
N LEU A 371 -2.44 7.82 -21.38
CA LEU A 371 -2.17 8.73 -22.50
C LEU A 371 -1.34 9.94 -22.05
N PRO A 372 -0.58 10.59 -22.94
CA PRO A 372 0.05 11.89 -22.65
C PRO A 372 -0.95 12.94 -22.17
N GLU A 373 -0.44 13.94 -21.43
CA GLU A 373 -1.21 15.10 -21.02
C GLU A 373 -1.71 15.93 -22.19
#